data_5c08956b2febefe89b5cd5b81f1df5e5
#
_entry.id   5c08956b2febefe89b5cd5b81f1df5e5
#
_cell.length_a   1.000
_cell.length_b   1.000
_cell.length_c   1.000
_cell.angle_alpha   90.00
_cell.angle_beta   90.00
_cell.angle_gamma   90.00
#
_symmetry.space_group_name_H-M   'P 1'
#
loop_
_entity.id
_entity.type
_entity.pdbx_description
1 polymer ?
#
loop_
_entity_poly.entity_id
_entity_poly.type
_entity_poly.pdbx_seq_one_letter_code
_entity_poly.pdbx_strand_id
1 'polypeptide(L)'
;MPRTNYIDIMEKNHMEIPWHDYTNADSNALIANADLIEKASVIGRVGLIMLSCGTGAWRVRTSMNKLSKELGVTCTVDVGLMSIEFNCFDGNDCVSQSLSIANTGVNTSKLYRMEQFVDNFPNEEAHLTGEMIHKRLDEIEQIHPLYSPVKLGLAAALACCGFTFLLGGGPIEMFFAFIAAGTGNLIRTKLIKHHFTLFMNIAVSISASCFIYAILLKLAILMFNIPSVHEAGYICSMLFIIPGFPFITSGIDLAKLDLRSGIERLTYSIIIVLVATVFAWIMALLLHLQPEEFTTLHIGKMLHLILRLIASFCGVFGFSIMFNSSVPMAAMAALIGCIANTLRLELVDFTGMPAAAAAFIGAAAAGLLASFIKNYNGYPRISLTVPSIVIMVPGLYLYRAIYNFGIMSLTEAVSWFTSAIMIIVALPLGLIFARIITDRTFRYCT
;
A
#
# COMPACT_ATOMS: atom_id res chain seq x y z
N MET A 1 -19.41 29.89 -21.73
CA MET A 1 -18.23 29.03 -21.78
C MET A 1 -18.70 27.58 -21.77
N PRO A 2 -18.42 26.78 -22.79
CA PRO A 2 -18.77 25.35 -22.75
C PRO A 2 -18.01 24.69 -21.59
N ARG A 3 -18.72 23.90 -20.80
CA ARG A 3 -18.10 23.01 -19.82
C ARG A 3 -17.25 22.01 -20.61
N THR A 4 -15.94 22.27 -20.69
CA THR A 4 -14.97 21.28 -21.13
C THR A 4 -15.09 20.13 -20.15
N ASN A 5 -15.53 18.97 -20.61
CA ASN A 5 -15.62 17.79 -19.78
C ASN A 5 -14.21 17.48 -19.30
N TYR A 6 -14.03 17.33 -17.99
CA TYR A 6 -12.74 16.96 -17.38
C TYR A 6 -12.16 15.65 -17.97
N ILE A 7 -13.03 14.78 -18.48
CA ILE A 7 -12.70 13.55 -19.21
C ILE A 7 -11.88 13.87 -20.47
N ASP A 8 -12.26 14.89 -21.26
CA ASP A 8 -11.54 15.28 -22.50
C ASP A 8 -10.13 15.81 -22.25
N ILE A 9 -9.82 16.30 -21.02
CA ILE A 9 -8.48 16.77 -20.66
C ILE A 9 -7.58 15.61 -20.26
N MET A 10 -8.14 14.58 -19.61
CA MET A 10 -7.38 13.37 -19.19
C MET A 10 -7.05 12.49 -20.41
N GLU A 11 -7.96 12.34 -21.37
CA GLU A 11 -7.73 11.60 -22.61
C GLU A 11 -6.59 12.19 -23.46
N LYS A 12 -6.31 13.49 -23.31
CA LYS A 12 -5.19 14.12 -24.01
C LYS A 12 -3.80 13.79 -23.44
N ASN A 13 -3.69 13.41 -22.18
CA ASN A 13 -2.41 13.17 -21.50
C ASN A 13 -2.05 11.69 -21.41
N HIS A 14 -3.04 10.81 -21.30
CA HIS A 14 -2.86 9.36 -21.25
C HIS A 14 -3.89 8.70 -22.15
N MET A 15 -3.46 8.34 -23.35
CA MET A 15 -4.29 7.61 -24.31
C MET A 15 -4.40 6.15 -23.88
N GLU A 16 -5.56 5.55 -24.10
CA GLU A 16 -5.75 4.11 -23.93
C GLU A 16 -4.98 3.35 -25.01
N ILE A 17 -4.36 2.24 -24.62
CA ILE A 17 -3.64 1.37 -25.55
C ILE A 17 -4.69 0.51 -26.25
N PRO A 18 -4.78 0.53 -27.60
CA PRO A 18 -5.78 -0.23 -28.33
C PRO A 18 -5.34 -1.71 -28.44
N TRP A 19 -5.45 -2.44 -27.35
CA TRP A 19 -4.95 -3.83 -27.25
C TRP A 19 -5.53 -4.77 -28.31
N HIS A 20 -6.78 -4.58 -28.68
CA HIS A 20 -7.46 -5.40 -29.69
C HIS A 20 -6.95 -5.15 -31.11
N ASP A 21 -6.29 -4.01 -31.38
CA ASP A 21 -5.69 -3.73 -32.67
C ASP A 21 -4.41 -4.52 -32.93
N TYR A 22 -3.81 -5.10 -31.87
CA TYR A 22 -2.63 -5.98 -31.98
C TYR A 22 -2.99 -7.45 -32.26
N THR A 23 -4.30 -7.76 -32.30
CA THR A 23 -4.77 -9.11 -32.58
C THR A 23 -5.12 -9.25 -34.06
N ASN A 24 -4.79 -10.39 -34.65
CA ASN A 24 -5.16 -10.67 -36.03
C ASN A 24 -6.59 -11.23 -36.04
N ALA A 25 -7.60 -10.33 -36.20
CA ALA A 25 -9.03 -10.68 -36.11
C ALA A 25 -9.47 -11.77 -37.09
N ASP A 26 -8.73 -11.94 -38.21
CA ASP A 26 -8.99 -12.94 -39.25
C ASP A 26 -8.31 -14.28 -38.99
N SER A 27 -7.42 -14.38 -37.99
CA SER A 27 -6.75 -15.62 -37.64
C SER A 27 -7.40 -16.31 -36.46
N ASN A 28 -7.95 -17.50 -36.64
CA ASN A 28 -8.33 -18.42 -35.57
C ASN A 28 -7.10 -19.07 -34.93
N ALA A 29 -5.89 -18.52 -35.09
CA ALA A 29 -4.68 -19.06 -34.57
C ALA A 29 -4.64 -18.96 -33.03
N LEU A 30 -4.21 -20.04 -32.39
CA LEU A 30 -3.96 -20.01 -30.95
C LEU A 30 -2.81 -19.05 -30.66
N ILE A 31 -2.86 -18.37 -29.51
CA ILE A 31 -1.83 -17.38 -29.11
C ILE A 31 -0.42 -17.96 -29.12
N ALA A 32 -0.26 -19.25 -28.84
CA ALA A 32 1.04 -19.93 -28.91
C ALA A 32 1.65 -19.91 -30.31
N ASN A 33 0.81 -19.87 -31.36
CA ASN A 33 1.20 -19.87 -32.78
C ASN A 33 1.07 -18.49 -33.43
N ALA A 34 0.66 -17.47 -32.65
CA ALA A 34 0.51 -16.10 -33.13
C ALA A 34 1.88 -15.45 -33.40
N ASP A 35 1.87 -14.31 -34.07
CA ASP A 35 3.09 -13.56 -34.33
C ASP A 35 3.67 -12.94 -33.04
N LEU A 36 4.92 -12.46 -33.14
CA LEU A 36 5.63 -11.90 -31.99
C LEU A 36 4.97 -10.66 -31.43
N ILE A 37 4.31 -9.84 -32.26
CA ILE A 37 3.65 -8.60 -31.84
C ILE A 37 2.44 -8.93 -30.97
N GLU A 38 1.60 -9.88 -31.41
CA GLU A 38 0.43 -10.31 -30.66
C GLU A 38 0.83 -10.97 -29.32
N LYS A 39 1.85 -11.84 -29.29
CA LYS A 39 2.40 -12.39 -28.04
C LYS A 39 2.92 -11.31 -27.10
N ALA A 40 3.68 -10.35 -27.64
CA ALA A 40 4.23 -9.23 -26.86
C ALA A 40 3.10 -8.34 -26.26
N SER A 41 2.00 -8.13 -27.00
CA SER A 41 0.85 -7.36 -26.51
C SER A 41 0.21 -7.98 -25.27
N VAL A 42 0.03 -9.32 -25.26
CA VAL A 42 -0.50 -10.05 -24.10
C VAL A 42 0.46 -9.96 -22.91
N ILE A 43 1.76 -10.21 -23.13
CA ILE A 43 2.79 -10.17 -22.09
C ILE A 43 2.87 -8.76 -21.48
N GLY A 44 2.90 -7.72 -22.32
CA GLY A 44 2.97 -6.33 -21.90
C GLY A 44 1.75 -5.90 -21.11
N ARG A 45 0.54 -6.27 -21.57
CA ARG A 45 -0.72 -5.94 -20.89
C ARG A 45 -0.82 -6.58 -19.50
N VAL A 46 -0.44 -7.86 -19.38
CA VAL A 46 -0.39 -8.53 -18.07
C VAL A 46 0.56 -7.81 -17.12
N GLY A 47 1.77 -7.46 -17.59
CA GLY A 47 2.73 -6.68 -16.82
C GLY A 47 2.15 -5.35 -16.35
N LEU A 48 1.48 -4.63 -17.24
CA LEU A 48 0.89 -3.32 -16.96
C LEU A 48 -0.25 -3.39 -15.93
N ILE A 49 -1.17 -4.36 -16.06
CA ILE A 49 -2.25 -4.57 -15.08
C ILE A 49 -1.66 -4.93 -13.71
N MET A 50 -0.66 -5.82 -13.66
CA MET A 50 0.00 -6.14 -12.40
C MET A 50 0.69 -4.93 -11.77
N LEU A 51 1.39 -4.11 -12.56
CA LEU A 51 2.01 -2.87 -12.09
C LEU A 51 0.97 -1.92 -11.49
N SER A 52 -0.17 -1.75 -12.15
CA SER A 52 -1.29 -0.90 -11.69
C SER A 52 -1.87 -1.33 -10.35
N CYS A 53 -1.71 -2.61 -9.96
CA CYS A 53 -2.11 -3.15 -8.66
C CYS A 53 -1.14 -2.81 -7.53
N GLY A 54 -0.01 -2.12 -7.80
CA GLY A 54 0.96 -1.69 -6.80
C GLY A 54 1.94 -2.78 -6.35
N THR A 55 2.01 -3.91 -7.05
CA THR A 55 2.96 -4.99 -6.71
C THR A 55 4.40 -4.62 -7.06
N GLY A 56 5.39 -5.28 -6.41
CA GLY A 56 6.82 -5.03 -6.66
C GLY A 56 7.28 -5.52 -8.03
N ALA A 57 8.39 -4.94 -8.53
CA ALA A 57 8.98 -5.20 -9.85
C ALA A 57 9.30 -6.68 -10.08
N TRP A 58 9.87 -7.34 -9.06
CA TRP A 58 10.19 -8.76 -9.15
C TRP A 58 8.97 -9.62 -9.51
N ARG A 59 7.80 -9.30 -8.96
CA ARG A 59 6.56 -10.05 -9.24
C ARG A 59 6.05 -9.79 -10.65
N VAL A 60 6.07 -8.55 -11.10
CA VAL A 60 5.71 -8.17 -12.48
C VAL A 60 6.59 -8.95 -13.46
N ARG A 61 7.91 -8.89 -13.30
CA ARG A 61 8.88 -9.60 -14.14
C ARG A 61 8.66 -11.11 -14.13
N THR A 62 8.44 -11.70 -12.95
CA THR A 62 8.20 -13.15 -12.85
C THR A 62 6.95 -13.58 -13.61
N SER A 63 5.87 -12.80 -13.57
CA SER A 63 4.63 -13.09 -14.29
C SER A 63 4.80 -12.95 -15.79
N MET A 64 5.46 -11.88 -16.26
CA MET A 64 5.77 -11.69 -17.68
C MET A 64 6.65 -12.82 -18.21
N ASN A 65 7.71 -13.21 -17.47
CA ASN A 65 8.60 -14.30 -17.86
C ASN A 65 7.88 -15.66 -17.89
N LYS A 66 6.92 -15.89 -16.98
CA LYS A 66 6.12 -17.12 -16.99
C LYS A 66 5.29 -17.22 -18.26
N LEU A 67 4.59 -16.15 -18.65
CA LEU A 67 3.83 -16.08 -19.89
C LEU A 67 4.75 -16.25 -21.11
N SER A 68 5.87 -15.53 -21.14
CA SER A 68 6.84 -15.59 -22.23
C SER A 68 7.32 -17.03 -22.50
N LYS A 69 7.60 -17.76 -21.42
CA LYS A 69 8.01 -19.16 -21.52
C LYS A 69 6.92 -20.05 -22.13
N GLU A 70 5.67 -19.87 -21.72
CA GLU A 70 4.53 -20.63 -22.26
C GLU A 70 4.25 -20.26 -23.74
N LEU A 71 4.50 -19.01 -24.12
CA LEU A 71 4.34 -18.54 -25.50
C LEU A 71 5.57 -18.81 -26.40
N GLY A 72 6.61 -19.45 -25.87
CA GLY A 72 7.82 -19.81 -26.62
C GLY A 72 8.68 -18.61 -27.03
N VAL A 73 8.61 -17.49 -26.30
CA VAL A 73 9.41 -16.27 -26.55
C VAL A 73 10.33 -15.97 -25.38
N THR A 74 11.43 -15.28 -25.65
CA THR A 74 12.31 -14.76 -24.59
C THR A 74 11.95 -13.31 -24.32
N CYS A 75 11.74 -12.94 -23.05
CA CYS A 75 11.40 -11.59 -22.65
C CYS A 75 12.41 -11.03 -21.65
N THR A 76 12.87 -9.80 -21.89
CA THR A 76 13.66 -9.02 -20.92
C THR A 76 12.86 -7.80 -20.48
N VAL A 77 12.78 -7.56 -19.18
CA VAL A 77 11.87 -6.55 -18.61
C VAL A 77 12.59 -5.66 -17.62
N ASP A 78 12.46 -4.34 -17.81
CA ASP A 78 12.77 -3.32 -16.81
C ASP A 78 11.47 -2.68 -16.29
N VAL A 79 11.32 -2.58 -14.98
CA VAL A 79 10.08 -2.17 -14.31
C VAL A 79 10.33 -0.95 -13.45
N GLY A 80 9.63 0.15 -13.75
CA GLY A 80 9.55 1.35 -12.91
C GLY A 80 8.32 1.34 -11.99
N LEU A 81 8.03 2.49 -11.36
CA LEU A 81 6.81 2.69 -10.57
C LEU A 81 5.57 2.78 -11.45
N MET A 82 5.68 3.47 -12.58
CA MET A 82 4.57 3.79 -13.48
C MET A 82 4.83 3.37 -14.93
N SER A 83 5.92 2.67 -15.20
CA SER A 83 6.29 2.24 -16.55
C SER A 83 6.92 0.87 -16.55
N ILE A 84 6.80 0.19 -17.70
CA ILE A 84 7.46 -1.07 -18.00
C ILE A 84 8.11 -0.92 -19.38
N GLU A 85 9.36 -1.25 -19.48
CA GLU A 85 10.10 -1.36 -20.74
C GLU A 85 10.47 -2.84 -20.93
N PHE A 86 10.13 -3.42 -22.07
CA PHE A 86 10.44 -4.82 -22.32
C PHE A 86 10.73 -5.10 -23.77
N ASN A 87 11.49 -6.17 -23.97
CA ASN A 87 11.83 -6.68 -25.28
C ASN A 87 11.45 -8.16 -25.35
N CYS A 88 10.72 -8.56 -26.39
CA CYS A 88 10.40 -9.94 -26.70
C CYS A 88 11.16 -10.38 -27.95
N PHE A 89 11.72 -11.59 -27.90
CA PHE A 89 12.50 -12.21 -28.96
C PHE A 89 11.93 -13.60 -29.27
N ASP A 90 11.80 -13.95 -30.55
CA ASP A 90 11.43 -15.29 -31.00
C ASP A 90 12.56 -16.04 -31.73
N GLY A 91 13.78 -15.49 -31.69
CA GLY A 91 14.99 -16.01 -32.36
C GLY A 91 15.35 -15.25 -33.65
N ASN A 92 14.38 -14.74 -34.40
CA ASN A 92 14.61 -13.99 -35.64
C ASN A 92 14.28 -12.49 -35.46
N ASP A 93 13.18 -12.22 -34.80
CA ASP A 93 12.63 -10.87 -34.64
C ASP A 93 12.67 -10.41 -33.18
N CYS A 94 12.65 -9.09 -33.00
CA CYS A 94 12.59 -8.45 -31.69
C CYS A 94 11.52 -7.37 -31.68
N VAL A 95 10.64 -7.42 -30.71
CA VAL A 95 9.65 -6.38 -30.43
C VAL A 95 10.00 -5.68 -29.12
N SER A 96 10.23 -4.37 -29.16
CA SER A 96 10.51 -3.52 -28.01
C SER A 96 9.31 -2.61 -27.74
N GLN A 97 8.84 -2.60 -26.50
CA GLN A 97 7.73 -1.74 -26.07
C GLN A 97 8.06 -1.03 -24.78
N SER A 98 7.61 0.24 -24.67
CA SER A 98 7.59 1.01 -23.46
C SER A 98 6.15 1.39 -23.14
N LEU A 99 5.64 0.90 -22.02
CA LEU A 99 4.26 1.06 -21.60
C LEU A 99 4.21 1.85 -20.29
N SER A 100 3.20 2.70 -20.11
CA SER A 100 3.02 3.47 -18.89
C SER A 100 1.58 3.45 -18.39
N ILE A 101 1.40 3.62 -17.08
CA ILE A 101 0.10 3.76 -16.41
C ILE A 101 -0.12 5.20 -15.98
N ALA A 102 -1.35 5.67 -16.08
CA ALA A 102 -1.71 7.04 -15.66
C ALA A 102 -1.67 7.23 -14.13
N ASN A 103 -1.99 6.19 -13.38
CA ASN A 103 -2.08 6.22 -11.92
C ASN A 103 -1.55 4.93 -11.33
N THR A 104 -0.86 5.05 -10.20
CA THR A 104 -0.48 3.91 -9.37
C THR A 104 -1.39 3.81 -8.14
N GLY A 105 -1.70 2.61 -7.72
CA GLY A 105 -2.54 2.35 -6.55
C GLY A 105 -2.27 0.97 -5.97
N VAL A 106 -2.98 0.61 -4.92
CA VAL A 106 -2.92 -0.74 -4.34
C VAL A 106 -4.28 -1.40 -4.50
N ASN A 107 -4.32 -2.52 -5.22
CA ASN A 107 -5.53 -3.31 -5.43
C ASN A 107 -5.20 -4.81 -5.31
N THR A 108 -5.29 -5.32 -4.08
CA THR A 108 -4.92 -6.71 -3.78
C THR A 108 -5.91 -7.73 -4.35
N SER A 109 -7.17 -7.36 -4.53
CA SER A 109 -8.18 -8.22 -5.14
C SER A 109 -7.94 -8.42 -6.64
N LYS A 110 -7.64 -7.32 -7.37
CA LYS A 110 -7.26 -7.39 -8.79
C LYS A 110 -5.94 -8.15 -8.95
N LEU A 111 -4.96 -7.92 -8.07
CA LEU A 111 -3.70 -8.65 -8.07
C LEU A 111 -3.92 -10.16 -7.92
N TYR A 112 -4.80 -10.57 -7.03
CA TYR A 112 -5.15 -11.99 -6.85
C TYR A 112 -5.73 -12.61 -8.12
N ARG A 113 -6.63 -11.90 -8.79
CA ARG A 113 -7.19 -12.35 -10.07
C ARG A 113 -6.12 -12.47 -11.16
N MET A 114 -5.21 -11.49 -11.22
CA MET A 114 -4.10 -11.54 -12.17
C MET A 114 -3.13 -12.69 -11.89
N GLU A 115 -2.82 -12.98 -10.62
CA GLU A 115 -2.00 -14.15 -10.29
C GLU A 115 -2.70 -15.46 -10.67
N GLN A 116 -4.00 -15.59 -10.44
CA GLN A 116 -4.78 -16.75 -10.90
C GLN A 116 -4.73 -16.88 -12.42
N PHE A 117 -4.90 -15.78 -13.17
CA PHE A 117 -4.79 -15.80 -14.63
C PHE A 117 -3.40 -16.28 -15.08
N VAL A 118 -2.32 -15.74 -14.51
CA VAL A 118 -0.94 -16.15 -14.86
C VAL A 118 -0.66 -17.59 -14.46
N ASP A 119 -1.19 -18.07 -13.34
CA ASP A 119 -0.98 -19.42 -12.85
C ASP A 119 -1.74 -20.47 -13.69
N ASN A 120 -2.94 -20.11 -14.16
CA ASN A 120 -3.77 -20.99 -15.00
C ASN A 120 -3.46 -20.87 -16.49
N PHE A 121 -2.63 -19.89 -16.91
CA PHE A 121 -2.34 -19.62 -18.31
C PHE A 121 -1.93 -20.86 -19.11
N PRO A 122 -1.04 -21.74 -18.64
CA PRO A 122 -0.64 -22.92 -19.40
C PRO A 122 -1.80 -23.89 -19.68
N ASN A 123 -2.78 -23.97 -18.79
CA ASN A 123 -3.85 -24.97 -18.85
C ASN A 123 -5.11 -24.47 -19.56
N GLU A 124 -5.40 -23.19 -19.46
CA GLU A 124 -6.66 -22.59 -19.92
C GLU A 124 -6.43 -21.58 -21.06
N GLU A 125 -5.52 -20.64 -20.86
CA GLU A 125 -5.39 -19.47 -21.72
C GLU A 125 -4.51 -19.70 -22.97
N ALA A 126 -3.49 -20.55 -22.87
CA ALA A 126 -2.58 -20.86 -23.99
C ALA A 126 -3.30 -21.48 -25.20
N HIS A 127 -4.50 -22.00 -24.98
CA HIS A 127 -5.37 -22.60 -26.01
C HIS A 127 -6.40 -21.63 -26.59
N LEU A 128 -6.35 -20.35 -26.23
CA LEU A 128 -7.22 -19.29 -26.73
C LEU A 128 -6.53 -18.47 -27.82
N THR A 129 -7.32 -17.72 -28.58
CA THR A 129 -6.81 -16.69 -29.50
C THR A 129 -6.42 -15.44 -28.70
N GLY A 130 -5.53 -14.59 -29.25
CA GLY A 130 -5.13 -13.34 -28.61
C GLY A 130 -6.31 -12.44 -28.27
N GLU A 131 -7.30 -12.36 -29.16
CA GLU A 131 -8.54 -11.61 -28.95
C GLU A 131 -9.34 -12.12 -27.72
N MET A 132 -9.45 -13.43 -27.55
CA MET A 132 -10.14 -14.01 -26.37
C MET A 132 -9.38 -13.73 -25.08
N ILE A 133 -8.05 -13.75 -25.14
CA ILE A 133 -7.20 -13.41 -23.99
C ILE A 133 -7.37 -11.94 -23.63
N HIS A 134 -7.34 -11.03 -24.60
CA HIS A 134 -7.57 -9.60 -24.33
C HIS A 134 -8.97 -9.33 -23.75
N LYS A 135 -10.01 -10.05 -24.18
CA LYS A 135 -11.34 -9.97 -23.56
C LYS A 135 -11.35 -10.42 -22.10
N ARG A 136 -10.64 -11.48 -21.75
CA ARG A 136 -10.48 -11.90 -20.34
C ARG A 136 -9.69 -10.88 -19.51
N LEU A 137 -8.67 -10.27 -20.11
CA LEU A 137 -7.94 -9.19 -19.46
C LEU A 137 -8.81 -7.94 -19.26
N ASP A 138 -9.72 -7.62 -20.22
CA ASP A 138 -10.72 -6.56 -20.04
C ASP A 138 -11.62 -6.80 -18.84
N GLU A 139 -12.11 -8.04 -18.67
CA GLU A 139 -12.92 -8.42 -17.52
C GLU A 139 -12.19 -8.18 -16.20
N ILE A 140 -10.88 -8.52 -16.13
CA ILE A 140 -10.06 -8.29 -14.94
C ILE A 140 -9.79 -6.79 -14.75
N GLU A 141 -9.53 -6.06 -15.81
CA GLU A 141 -9.21 -4.63 -15.75
C GLU A 141 -10.42 -3.79 -15.34
N GLN A 142 -11.61 -4.15 -15.80
CA GLN A 142 -12.89 -3.50 -15.51
C GLN A 142 -13.47 -3.88 -14.13
N ILE A 143 -12.81 -4.76 -13.35
CA ILE A 143 -13.29 -5.07 -12.00
C ILE A 143 -13.37 -3.78 -11.18
N HIS A 144 -14.60 -3.40 -10.83
CA HIS A 144 -14.87 -2.25 -9.99
C HIS A 144 -14.28 -2.42 -8.57
N PRO A 145 -13.90 -1.31 -7.90
CA PRO A 145 -13.52 -1.36 -6.50
C PRO A 145 -14.59 -2.03 -5.64
N LEU A 146 -14.18 -2.93 -4.75
CA LEU A 146 -15.09 -3.73 -3.92
C LEU A 146 -15.89 -2.88 -2.92
N TYR A 147 -15.38 -1.68 -2.60
CA TYR A 147 -15.92 -0.86 -1.54
C TYR A 147 -16.31 0.53 -2.00
N SER A 148 -17.47 0.99 -1.54
CA SER A 148 -17.92 2.36 -1.72
C SER A 148 -17.04 3.35 -0.92
N PRO A 149 -17.02 4.64 -1.29
CA PRO A 149 -16.28 5.67 -0.53
C PRO A 149 -16.60 5.71 0.95
N VAL A 150 -17.85 5.46 1.32
CA VAL A 150 -18.27 5.41 2.74
C VAL A 150 -17.65 4.23 3.46
N LYS A 151 -17.63 3.03 2.84
CA LYS A 151 -16.98 1.85 3.42
C LYS A 151 -15.47 2.05 3.58
N LEU A 152 -14.82 2.71 2.61
CA LEU A 152 -13.39 3.08 2.71
C LEU A 152 -13.14 4.13 3.80
N GLY A 153 -14.07 5.08 4.00
CA GLY A 153 -14.03 6.01 5.12
C GLY A 153 -14.11 5.29 6.46
N LEU A 154 -15.06 4.36 6.63
CA LEU A 154 -15.19 3.56 7.85
C LEU A 154 -13.97 2.65 8.08
N ALA A 155 -13.38 2.10 7.05
CA ALA A 155 -12.15 1.31 7.14
C ALA A 155 -10.97 2.15 7.65
N ALA A 156 -10.79 3.36 7.13
CA ALA A 156 -9.78 4.31 7.61
C ALA A 156 -10.04 4.76 9.06
N ALA A 157 -11.31 5.01 9.41
CA ALA A 157 -11.73 5.31 10.77
C ALA A 157 -11.33 4.21 11.75
N LEU A 158 -11.64 2.96 11.41
CA LEU A 158 -11.28 1.79 12.21
C LEU A 158 -9.77 1.60 12.33
N ALA A 159 -9.04 1.78 11.21
CA ALA A 159 -7.58 1.68 11.18
C ALA A 159 -6.93 2.72 12.09
N CYS A 160 -7.30 3.99 11.95
CA CYS A 160 -6.73 5.07 12.76
C CYS A 160 -7.12 4.99 14.22
N CYS A 161 -8.33 4.55 14.54
CA CYS A 161 -8.77 4.27 15.92
C CYS A 161 -7.87 3.21 16.58
N GLY A 162 -7.64 2.08 15.90
CA GLY A 162 -6.71 1.05 16.38
C GLY A 162 -5.30 1.58 16.55
N PHE A 163 -4.80 2.34 15.56
CA PHE A 163 -3.48 2.98 15.63
C PHE A 163 -3.35 3.92 16.83
N THR A 164 -4.39 4.72 17.12
CA THR A 164 -4.39 5.65 18.26
C THR A 164 -4.11 4.91 19.56
N PHE A 165 -4.81 3.80 19.81
CA PHE A 165 -4.56 2.99 21.01
C PHE A 165 -3.14 2.40 21.04
N LEU A 166 -2.66 1.86 19.89
CA LEU A 166 -1.32 1.24 19.81
C LEU A 166 -0.18 2.24 20.02
N LEU A 167 -0.44 3.52 19.77
CA LEU A 167 0.50 4.63 20.01
C LEU A 167 0.38 5.23 21.42
N GLY A 168 -0.55 4.72 22.25
CA GLY A 168 -0.74 5.14 23.64
C GLY A 168 -1.93 6.08 23.88
N GLY A 169 -2.70 6.41 22.83
CA GLY A 169 -3.90 7.25 22.98
C GLY A 169 -5.04 6.52 23.70
N GLY A 170 -5.82 7.30 24.44
CA GLY A 170 -6.96 6.85 25.23
C GLY A 170 -8.28 6.80 24.43
N PRO A 171 -9.40 6.44 25.08
CA PRO A 171 -10.71 6.33 24.43
C PRO A 171 -11.18 7.61 23.74
N ILE A 172 -10.81 8.78 24.28
CA ILE A 172 -11.20 10.10 23.76
C ILE A 172 -10.49 10.34 22.42
N GLU A 173 -9.18 10.16 22.37
CA GLU A 173 -8.37 10.29 21.15
C GLU A 173 -8.80 9.25 20.12
N MET A 174 -9.08 8.03 20.54
CA MET A 174 -9.58 6.96 19.65
C MET A 174 -10.88 7.35 18.97
N PHE A 175 -11.84 7.89 19.72
CA PHE A 175 -13.14 8.31 19.20
C PHE A 175 -13.01 9.49 18.24
N PHE A 176 -12.22 10.51 18.58
CA PHE A 176 -12.02 11.66 17.72
C PHE A 176 -11.23 11.31 16.47
N ALA A 177 -10.19 10.48 16.60
CA ALA A 177 -9.43 9.98 15.44
C ALA A 177 -10.30 9.12 14.51
N PHE A 178 -11.22 8.32 15.05
CA PHE A 178 -12.18 7.55 14.27
C PHE A 178 -13.01 8.46 13.34
N ILE A 179 -13.63 9.50 13.89
CA ILE A 179 -14.47 10.42 13.11
C ILE A 179 -13.62 11.22 12.12
N ALA A 180 -12.50 11.76 12.58
CA ALA A 180 -11.65 12.64 11.80
C ALA A 180 -10.97 11.90 10.64
N ALA A 181 -10.40 10.71 10.86
CA ALA A 181 -9.80 9.90 9.81
C ALA A 181 -10.85 9.38 8.82
N GLY A 182 -12.01 8.95 9.30
CA GLY A 182 -13.10 8.49 8.45
C GLY A 182 -13.57 9.55 7.47
N THR A 183 -13.79 10.75 7.96
CA THR A 183 -14.20 11.90 7.11
C THR A 183 -13.07 12.38 6.21
N GLY A 184 -11.82 12.43 6.70
CA GLY A 184 -10.64 12.74 5.90
C GLY A 184 -10.47 11.79 4.71
N ASN A 185 -10.57 10.47 4.95
CA ASN A 185 -10.46 9.49 3.86
C ASN A 185 -11.68 9.49 2.91
N LEU A 186 -12.86 9.83 3.39
CA LEU A 186 -14.04 10.01 2.54
C LEU A 186 -13.85 11.19 1.57
N ILE A 187 -13.28 12.30 2.05
CA ILE A 187 -12.91 13.46 1.23
C ILE A 187 -11.85 13.03 0.21
N ARG A 188 -10.79 12.33 0.67
CA ARG A 188 -9.73 11.80 -0.19
C ARG A 188 -10.30 10.96 -1.34
N THR A 189 -11.18 10.03 -1.04
CA THR A 189 -11.76 9.13 -2.03
C THR A 189 -12.60 9.89 -3.07
N LYS A 190 -13.32 10.93 -2.63
CA LYS A 190 -14.06 11.81 -3.54
C LYS A 190 -13.12 12.62 -4.44
N LEU A 191 -12.05 13.18 -3.90
CA LEU A 191 -11.05 13.93 -4.67
C LEU A 191 -10.36 13.05 -5.72
N ILE A 192 -10.00 11.80 -5.37
CA ILE A 192 -9.47 10.83 -6.33
C ILE A 192 -10.46 10.58 -7.45
N LYS A 193 -11.74 10.39 -7.14
CA LYS A 193 -12.80 10.18 -8.16
C LYS A 193 -12.97 11.36 -9.10
N HIS A 194 -12.66 12.57 -8.65
CA HIS A 194 -12.68 13.78 -9.45
C HIS A 194 -11.33 14.12 -10.10
N HIS A 195 -10.36 13.18 -10.09
CA HIS A 195 -9.05 13.30 -10.72
C HIS A 195 -8.20 14.49 -10.24
N PHE A 196 -8.36 14.92 -8.98
CA PHE A 196 -7.48 15.92 -8.40
C PHE A 196 -6.06 15.39 -8.26
N THR A 197 -5.08 16.29 -8.38
CA THR A 197 -3.65 15.95 -8.24
C THR A 197 -3.36 15.30 -6.89
N LEU A 198 -2.35 14.43 -6.84
CA LEU A 198 -1.92 13.76 -5.61
C LEU A 198 -1.66 14.76 -4.47
N PHE A 199 -0.97 15.86 -4.79
CA PHE A 199 -0.66 16.93 -3.84
C PHE A 199 -1.94 17.53 -3.21
N MET A 200 -2.88 17.97 -4.04
CA MET A 200 -4.14 18.56 -3.58
C MET A 200 -4.97 17.57 -2.77
N ASN A 201 -4.99 16.32 -3.21
CA ASN A 201 -5.70 15.25 -2.55
C ASN A 201 -5.19 15.02 -1.11
N ILE A 202 -3.86 14.94 -0.94
CA ILE A 202 -3.25 14.78 0.38
C ILE A 202 -3.48 16.03 1.24
N ALA A 203 -3.19 17.21 0.70
CA ALA A 203 -3.29 18.48 1.42
C ALA A 203 -4.70 18.71 2.00
N VAL A 204 -5.73 18.58 1.16
CA VAL A 204 -7.12 18.80 1.57
C VAL A 204 -7.59 17.73 2.56
N SER A 205 -7.26 16.46 2.31
CA SER A 205 -7.70 15.36 3.17
C SER A 205 -7.10 15.44 4.58
N ILE A 206 -5.80 15.77 4.68
CA ILE A 206 -5.11 15.96 5.96
C ILE A 206 -5.64 17.19 6.69
N SER A 207 -5.74 18.32 5.99
CA SER A 207 -6.25 19.54 6.60
C SER A 207 -7.66 19.34 7.15
N ALA A 208 -8.53 18.67 6.40
CA ALA A 208 -9.88 18.36 6.85
C ALA A 208 -9.87 17.42 8.08
N SER A 209 -9.03 16.39 8.09
CA SER A 209 -8.91 15.45 9.21
C SER A 209 -8.44 16.16 10.48
N CYS A 210 -7.36 16.94 10.42
CA CYS A 210 -6.85 17.71 11.54
C CYS A 210 -7.87 18.74 12.05
N PHE A 211 -8.56 19.43 11.13
CA PHE A 211 -9.58 20.42 11.47
C PHE A 211 -10.78 19.80 12.22
N ILE A 212 -11.27 18.63 11.73
CA ILE A 212 -12.37 17.92 12.37
C ILE A 212 -11.96 17.45 13.77
N TYR A 213 -10.73 16.89 13.90
CA TYR A 213 -10.21 16.50 15.20
C TYR A 213 -10.20 17.68 16.20
N ALA A 214 -9.68 18.82 15.78
CA ALA A 214 -9.61 20.02 16.60
C ALA A 214 -10.99 20.57 17.00
N ILE A 215 -11.96 20.53 16.08
CA ILE A 215 -13.35 20.91 16.40
C ILE A 215 -13.93 19.99 17.47
N LEU A 216 -13.80 18.66 17.28
CA LEU A 216 -14.32 17.70 18.24
C LEU A 216 -13.70 17.88 19.62
N LEU A 217 -12.38 18.10 19.67
CA LEU A 217 -11.68 18.37 20.93
C LEU A 217 -12.17 19.66 21.59
N LYS A 218 -12.25 20.78 20.86
CA LYS A 218 -12.74 22.05 21.38
C LYS A 218 -14.18 21.96 21.88
N LEU A 219 -15.05 21.27 21.16
CA LEU A 219 -16.43 21.02 21.62
C LEU A 219 -16.47 20.18 22.89
N ALA A 220 -15.61 19.16 22.99
CA ALA A 220 -15.54 18.29 24.15
C ALA A 220 -15.01 19.08 25.39
N ILE A 221 -14.02 19.94 25.21
CA ILE A 221 -13.52 20.81 26.25
C ILE A 221 -14.66 21.76 26.75
N LEU A 222 -15.39 22.37 25.81
CA LEU A 222 -16.46 23.31 26.13
C LEU A 222 -17.65 22.64 26.82
N MET A 223 -18.06 21.44 26.34
CA MET A 223 -19.29 20.78 26.82
C MET A 223 -19.06 19.88 28.04
N PHE A 224 -17.90 19.25 28.11
CA PHE A 224 -17.60 18.20 29.12
C PHE A 224 -16.42 18.57 30.03
N ASN A 225 -15.85 19.78 29.89
CA ASN A 225 -14.69 20.25 30.64
C ASN A 225 -13.50 19.26 30.63
N ILE A 226 -13.28 18.59 29.48
CA ILE A 226 -12.19 17.64 29.29
C ILE A 226 -10.86 18.41 29.24
N PRO A 227 -9.76 17.88 29.83
CA PRO A 227 -8.47 18.56 29.79
C PRO A 227 -7.89 18.59 28.36
N SER A 228 -7.07 19.59 28.05
CA SER A 228 -6.44 19.78 26.71
C SER A 228 -5.36 18.76 26.38
N VAL A 229 -4.99 17.88 27.30
CA VAL A 229 -3.95 16.84 27.12
C VAL A 229 -4.23 15.84 25.98
N HIS A 230 -5.42 15.89 25.38
CA HIS A 230 -5.83 14.99 24.28
C HIS A 230 -5.50 15.55 22.88
N GLU A 231 -4.68 16.59 22.79
CA GLU A 231 -4.34 17.25 21.51
C GLU A 231 -3.58 16.30 20.56
N ALA A 232 -2.62 15.52 21.05
CA ALA A 232 -1.76 14.68 20.22
C ALA A 232 -2.49 13.68 19.30
N GLY A 233 -3.74 13.37 19.59
CA GLY A 233 -4.56 12.45 18.78
C GLY A 233 -4.82 12.93 17.34
N TYR A 234 -4.67 14.25 17.05
CA TYR A 234 -4.79 14.73 15.66
C TYR A 234 -3.79 14.06 14.71
N ILE A 235 -2.60 13.70 15.21
CA ILE A 235 -1.59 13.00 14.42
C ILE A 235 -2.13 11.64 13.98
N CYS A 236 -2.80 10.93 14.87
CA CYS A 236 -3.37 9.62 14.55
C CYS A 236 -4.48 9.71 13.49
N SER A 237 -5.22 10.83 13.47
CA SER A 237 -6.31 11.05 12.51
C SER A 237 -5.84 11.15 11.05
N MET A 238 -4.55 11.41 10.80
CA MET A 238 -3.99 11.52 9.45
C MET A 238 -3.24 10.27 8.96
N LEU A 239 -3.03 9.27 9.83
CA LEU A 239 -2.16 8.12 9.53
C LEU A 239 -2.68 7.24 8.37
N PHE A 240 -3.95 7.37 7.98
CA PHE A 240 -4.51 6.68 6.81
C PHE A 240 -3.84 7.05 5.48
N ILE A 241 -3.11 8.16 5.41
CA ILE A 241 -2.38 8.62 4.21
C ILE A 241 -0.97 8.06 4.13
N ILE A 242 -0.37 7.66 5.25
CA ILE A 242 1.01 7.20 5.28
C ILE A 242 1.20 6.02 4.30
N PRO A 243 2.13 6.14 3.34
CA PRO A 243 2.28 5.20 2.23
C PRO A 243 3.05 3.94 2.64
N GLY A 244 2.52 3.20 3.61
CA GLY A 244 3.18 2.02 4.16
C GLY A 244 3.41 0.92 3.12
N PHE A 245 2.44 0.70 2.22
CA PHE A 245 2.58 -0.31 1.17
C PHE A 245 3.74 0.01 0.20
N PRO A 246 3.85 1.22 -0.40
CA PRO A 246 5.00 1.58 -1.23
C PRO A 246 6.35 1.57 -0.48
N PHE A 247 6.41 1.96 0.79
CA PHE A 247 7.65 1.85 1.58
C PHE A 247 8.14 0.42 1.68
N ILE A 248 7.25 -0.52 2.01
CA ILE A 248 7.62 -1.92 2.17
C ILE A 248 8.01 -2.54 0.82
N THR A 249 7.25 -2.27 -0.24
CA THR A 249 7.57 -2.81 -1.57
C THR A 249 8.84 -2.20 -2.15
N SER A 250 9.12 -0.91 -1.91
CA SER A 250 10.40 -0.28 -2.25
C SER A 250 11.58 -1.02 -1.62
N GLY A 251 11.54 -1.29 -0.32
CA GLY A 251 12.61 -2.01 0.37
C GLY A 251 12.80 -3.43 -0.16
N ILE A 252 11.73 -4.12 -0.55
CA ILE A 252 11.82 -5.46 -1.17
C ILE A 252 12.45 -5.37 -2.56
N ASP A 253 12.07 -4.40 -3.38
CA ASP A 253 12.61 -4.19 -4.73
C ASP A 253 14.11 -3.85 -4.65
N LEU A 254 14.51 -2.93 -3.77
CA LEU A 254 15.93 -2.59 -3.54
C LEU A 254 16.77 -3.80 -3.13
N ALA A 255 16.25 -4.64 -2.24
CA ALA A 255 16.95 -5.85 -1.80
C ALA A 255 17.07 -6.91 -2.91
N LYS A 256 16.25 -6.84 -3.93
CA LYS A 256 16.31 -7.67 -5.14
C LYS A 256 17.09 -7.03 -6.28
N LEU A 257 17.74 -5.90 -6.04
CA LEU A 257 18.48 -5.10 -7.02
C LEU A 257 17.59 -4.52 -8.15
N ASP A 258 16.30 -4.47 -7.95
CA ASP A 258 15.37 -3.72 -8.80
C ASP A 258 15.44 -2.23 -8.45
N LEU A 259 16.61 -1.61 -8.70
CA LEU A 259 16.95 -0.29 -8.22
C LEU A 259 16.01 0.80 -8.74
N ARG A 260 15.64 0.74 -10.03
CA ARG A 260 14.74 1.70 -10.66
C ARG A 260 13.39 1.74 -9.93
N SER A 261 12.70 0.62 -9.86
CA SER A 261 11.42 0.50 -9.16
C SER A 261 11.54 0.86 -7.67
N GLY A 262 12.59 0.37 -7.01
CA GLY A 262 12.81 0.60 -5.59
C GLY A 262 12.99 2.08 -5.26
N ILE A 263 13.84 2.80 -6.00
CA ILE A 263 14.10 4.24 -5.79
C ILE A 263 12.87 5.07 -6.15
N GLU A 264 12.21 4.80 -7.27
CA GLU A 264 11.00 5.53 -7.67
C GLU A 264 9.88 5.38 -6.63
N ARG A 265 9.64 4.17 -6.09
CA ARG A 265 8.67 3.91 -5.01
C ARG A 265 9.05 4.59 -3.71
N LEU A 266 10.33 4.59 -3.35
CA LEU A 266 10.83 5.27 -2.17
C LEU A 266 10.60 6.77 -2.28
N THR A 267 10.98 7.37 -3.41
CA THR A 267 10.79 8.79 -3.70
C THR A 267 9.31 9.18 -3.65
N TYR A 268 8.43 8.39 -4.29
CA TYR A 268 6.99 8.57 -4.23
C TYR A 268 6.46 8.57 -2.79
N SER A 269 6.92 7.62 -1.98
CA SER A 269 6.54 7.51 -0.56
C SER A 269 7.01 8.70 0.26
N ILE A 270 8.25 9.16 0.03
CA ILE A 270 8.82 10.33 0.71
C ILE A 270 8.02 11.59 0.37
N ILE A 271 7.65 11.80 -0.90
CA ILE A 271 6.84 12.95 -1.32
C ILE A 271 5.49 12.94 -0.60
N ILE A 272 4.80 11.79 -0.53
CA ILE A 272 3.51 11.69 0.18
C ILE A 272 3.67 12.06 1.65
N VAL A 273 4.70 11.53 2.33
CA VAL A 273 4.94 11.82 3.75
C VAL A 273 5.26 13.29 3.96
N LEU A 274 6.14 13.87 3.14
CA LEU A 274 6.50 15.29 3.25
C LEU A 274 5.27 16.19 3.10
N VAL A 275 4.46 15.98 2.08
CA VAL A 275 3.23 16.76 1.87
C VAL A 275 2.27 16.56 3.05
N ALA A 276 2.05 15.32 3.47
CA ALA A 276 1.13 15.01 4.57
C ALA A 276 1.56 15.67 5.88
N THR A 277 2.83 15.55 6.23
CA THR A 277 3.35 16.06 7.51
C THR A 277 3.48 17.58 7.53
N VAL A 278 3.84 18.23 6.42
CA VAL A 278 3.86 19.69 6.31
C VAL A 278 2.45 20.27 6.45
N PHE A 279 1.44 19.70 5.78
CA PHE A 279 0.07 20.19 5.94
C PHE A 279 -0.49 19.94 7.33
N ALA A 280 -0.17 18.81 7.96
CA ALA A 280 -0.54 18.56 9.34
C ALA A 280 0.14 19.54 10.31
N TRP A 281 1.42 19.86 10.07
CA TRP A 281 2.15 20.88 10.85
C TRP A 281 1.54 22.28 10.69
N ILE A 282 1.23 22.70 9.46
CA ILE A 282 0.54 23.97 9.20
C ILE A 282 -0.81 24.01 9.95
N MET A 283 -1.58 22.92 9.91
CA MET A 283 -2.85 22.83 10.63
C MET A 283 -2.65 22.88 12.14
N ALA A 284 -1.60 22.25 12.67
CA ALA A 284 -1.25 22.32 14.08
C ALA A 284 -0.95 23.76 14.52
N LEU A 285 -0.19 24.52 13.72
CA LEU A 285 0.09 25.94 13.99
C LEU A 285 -1.18 26.79 13.95
N LEU A 286 -2.04 26.61 12.95
CA LEU A 286 -3.28 27.38 12.78
C LEU A 286 -4.31 27.10 13.87
N LEU A 287 -4.35 25.86 14.37
CA LEU A 287 -5.34 25.43 15.36
C LEU A 287 -4.79 25.42 16.78
N HIS A 288 -3.50 25.79 16.95
CA HIS A 288 -2.75 25.75 18.22
C HIS A 288 -2.73 24.35 18.86
N LEU A 289 -2.52 23.30 18.06
CA LEU A 289 -2.39 21.92 18.53
C LEU A 289 -0.93 21.58 18.80
N GLN A 290 -0.67 20.81 19.85
CA GLN A 290 0.68 20.37 20.20
C GLN A 290 0.81 18.84 20.06
N PRO A 291 1.95 18.33 19.53
CA PRO A 291 2.21 16.89 19.40
C PRO A 291 2.80 16.31 20.67
N GLU A 292 2.20 16.58 21.81
CA GLU A 292 2.64 16.08 23.12
C GLU A 292 2.58 14.55 23.20
N GLU A 293 3.10 13.99 24.27
CA GLU A 293 2.98 12.56 24.52
C GLU A 293 1.56 12.22 24.99
N PHE A 294 1.09 11.03 24.61
CA PHE A 294 -0.19 10.54 25.11
C PHE A 294 -0.13 10.28 26.60
N THR A 295 -1.22 10.54 27.29
CA THR A 295 -1.36 10.23 28.72
C THR A 295 -1.30 8.73 28.95
N THR A 296 -0.47 8.29 29.89
CA THR A 296 -0.30 6.85 30.20
C THR A 296 -1.62 6.24 30.67
N LEU A 297 -2.06 5.19 30.00
CA LEU A 297 -3.24 4.42 30.38
C LEU A 297 -2.89 3.46 31.52
N HIS A 298 -3.45 3.68 32.70
CA HIS A 298 -3.30 2.79 33.84
C HIS A 298 -4.26 1.59 33.76
N ILE A 299 -3.94 0.63 32.93
CA ILE A 299 -4.72 -0.61 32.73
C ILE A 299 -3.87 -1.84 33.09
N GLY A 300 -4.51 -2.90 33.56
CA GLY A 300 -3.82 -4.14 33.91
C GLY A 300 -3.12 -4.77 32.69
N LYS A 301 -1.94 -5.36 32.88
CA LYS A 301 -1.12 -5.92 31.82
C LYS A 301 -1.87 -6.90 30.89
N MET A 302 -2.71 -7.78 31.45
CA MET A 302 -3.49 -8.73 30.66
C MET A 302 -4.52 -8.04 29.78
N LEU A 303 -5.24 -7.05 30.33
CA LEU A 303 -6.21 -6.26 29.59
C LEU A 303 -5.51 -5.45 28.47
N HIS A 304 -4.35 -4.88 28.75
CA HIS A 304 -3.55 -4.17 27.76
C HIS A 304 -3.13 -5.06 26.59
N LEU A 305 -2.68 -6.29 26.85
CA LEU A 305 -2.35 -7.28 25.83
C LEU A 305 -3.56 -7.62 24.96
N ILE A 306 -4.74 -7.88 25.56
CA ILE A 306 -5.96 -8.18 24.83
C ILE A 306 -6.38 -7.01 23.94
N LEU A 307 -6.33 -5.78 24.48
CA LEU A 307 -6.66 -4.59 23.73
C LEU A 307 -5.67 -4.31 22.58
N ARG A 308 -4.38 -4.61 22.76
CA ARG A 308 -3.36 -4.56 21.69
C ARG A 308 -3.68 -5.53 20.55
N LEU A 309 -4.08 -6.75 20.87
CA LEU A 309 -4.50 -7.73 19.87
C LEU A 309 -5.72 -7.22 19.07
N ILE A 310 -6.75 -6.73 19.76
CA ILE A 310 -7.95 -6.19 19.12
C ILE A 310 -7.61 -4.95 18.28
N ALA A 311 -6.86 -4.00 18.82
CA ALA A 311 -6.49 -2.78 18.12
C ALA A 311 -5.61 -3.07 16.89
N SER A 312 -4.66 -4.01 17.00
CA SER A 312 -3.83 -4.44 15.87
C SER A 312 -4.67 -5.13 14.80
N PHE A 313 -5.63 -6.00 15.19
CA PHE A 313 -6.55 -6.61 14.26
C PHE A 313 -7.37 -5.55 13.51
N CYS A 314 -8.02 -4.64 14.22
CA CYS A 314 -8.83 -3.57 13.64
C CYS A 314 -8.01 -2.66 12.72
N GLY A 315 -6.80 -2.30 13.13
CA GLY A 315 -5.88 -1.49 12.36
C GLY A 315 -5.52 -2.13 11.02
N VAL A 316 -5.06 -3.37 11.06
CA VAL A 316 -4.66 -4.12 9.86
C VAL A 316 -5.86 -4.43 8.97
N PHE A 317 -6.99 -4.81 9.53
CA PHE A 317 -8.23 -5.05 8.79
C PHE A 317 -8.66 -3.81 8.02
N GLY A 318 -8.69 -2.65 8.69
CA GLY A 318 -9.05 -1.38 8.06
C GLY A 318 -8.11 -1.02 6.90
N PHE A 319 -6.78 -1.10 7.10
CA PHE A 319 -5.83 -0.87 6.01
C PHE A 319 -5.98 -1.88 4.87
N SER A 320 -6.22 -3.15 5.16
CA SER A 320 -6.40 -4.17 4.13
C SER A 320 -7.64 -3.91 3.28
N ILE A 321 -8.75 -3.47 3.88
CA ILE A 321 -9.94 -3.00 3.15
C ILE A 321 -9.63 -1.77 2.29
N MET A 322 -8.82 -0.82 2.78
CA MET A 322 -8.39 0.34 1.99
C MET A 322 -7.52 -0.05 0.79
N PHE A 323 -6.80 -1.18 0.86
CA PHE A 323 -6.06 -1.77 -0.27
C PHE A 323 -6.93 -2.63 -1.19
N ASN A 324 -8.25 -2.51 -1.08
CA ASN A 324 -9.23 -3.24 -1.86
C ASN A 324 -9.12 -4.77 -1.73
N SER A 325 -8.73 -5.26 -0.55
CA SER A 325 -8.72 -6.70 -0.24
C SER A 325 -10.16 -7.21 -0.04
N SER A 326 -10.45 -8.43 -0.49
CA SER A 326 -11.69 -9.10 -0.10
C SER A 326 -11.77 -9.30 1.41
N VAL A 327 -12.97 -9.35 2.00
CA VAL A 327 -13.15 -9.48 3.45
C VAL A 327 -12.40 -10.69 4.03
N PRO A 328 -12.43 -11.90 3.43
CA PRO A 328 -11.65 -13.04 3.94
C PRO A 328 -10.12 -12.78 3.89
N MET A 329 -9.62 -12.17 2.80
CA MET A 329 -8.20 -11.83 2.65
C MET A 329 -7.80 -10.78 3.70
N ALA A 330 -8.64 -9.76 3.93
CA ALA A 330 -8.41 -8.73 4.94
C ALA A 330 -8.39 -9.31 6.36
N ALA A 331 -9.30 -10.24 6.67
CA ALA A 331 -9.35 -10.91 7.97
C ALA A 331 -8.09 -11.77 8.21
N MET A 332 -7.62 -12.48 7.18
CA MET A 332 -6.38 -13.26 7.29
C MET A 332 -5.16 -12.38 7.51
N ALA A 333 -5.02 -11.28 6.77
CA ALA A 333 -3.95 -10.30 6.99
C ALA A 333 -4.04 -9.70 8.40
N ALA A 334 -5.26 -9.42 8.89
CA ALA A 334 -5.48 -8.89 10.23
C ALA A 334 -5.11 -9.87 11.34
N LEU A 335 -5.39 -11.16 11.17
CA LEU A 335 -4.95 -12.21 12.10
C LEU A 335 -3.42 -12.30 12.16
N ILE A 336 -2.75 -12.28 11.01
CA ILE A 336 -1.29 -12.27 10.95
C ILE A 336 -0.74 -11.01 11.64
N GLY A 337 -1.30 -9.84 11.29
CA GLY A 337 -0.84 -8.56 11.79
C GLY A 337 -1.09 -8.36 13.28
N CYS A 338 -2.20 -8.87 13.82
CA CYS A 338 -2.47 -8.76 15.25
C CYS A 338 -1.43 -9.55 16.08
N ILE A 339 -1.03 -10.74 15.64
CA ILE A 339 0.01 -11.54 16.31
C ILE A 339 1.37 -10.85 16.17
N ALA A 340 1.75 -10.48 14.94
CA ALA A 340 3.06 -9.94 14.64
C ALA A 340 3.30 -8.56 15.28
N ASN A 341 2.31 -7.66 15.24
CA ASN A 341 2.44 -6.33 15.82
C ASN A 341 2.39 -6.36 17.35
N THR A 342 1.54 -7.22 17.93
CA THR A 342 1.53 -7.38 19.38
C THR A 342 2.85 -7.96 19.86
N LEU A 343 3.41 -8.99 19.19
CA LEU A 343 4.75 -9.50 19.49
C LEU A 343 5.81 -8.38 19.45
N ARG A 344 5.78 -7.53 18.41
CA ARG A 344 6.69 -6.37 18.31
C ARG A 344 6.58 -5.45 19.53
N LEU A 345 5.36 -5.08 19.92
CA LEU A 345 5.14 -4.15 21.03
C LEU A 345 5.54 -4.75 22.37
N GLU A 346 5.21 -6.03 22.59
CA GLU A 346 5.61 -6.74 23.82
C GLU A 346 7.14 -6.90 23.93
N LEU A 347 7.86 -7.13 22.81
CA LEU A 347 9.32 -7.17 22.81
C LEU A 347 9.93 -5.82 23.24
N VAL A 348 9.37 -4.71 22.78
CA VAL A 348 9.83 -3.38 23.22
C VAL A 348 9.58 -3.20 24.71
N ASP A 349 8.37 -3.49 25.19
CA ASP A 349 7.97 -3.19 26.57
C ASP A 349 8.61 -4.11 27.60
N PHE A 350 8.73 -5.43 27.33
CA PHE A 350 9.28 -6.39 28.28
C PHE A 350 10.79 -6.52 28.26
N THR A 351 11.40 -6.37 27.08
CA THR A 351 12.86 -6.60 26.95
C THR A 351 13.66 -5.31 26.79
N GLY A 352 12.99 -4.16 26.60
CA GLY A 352 13.65 -2.89 26.26
C GLY A 352 14.31 -2.92 24.87
N MET A 353 13.88 -3.82 24.00
CA MET A 353 14.45 -3.97 22.65
C MET A 353 14.23 -2.70 21.82
N PRO A 354 15.24 -2.22 21.07
CA PRO A 354 15.07 -1.09 20.17
C PRO A 354 13.93 -1.33 19.18
N ALA A 355 13.11 -0.30 18.93
CA ALA A 355 11.90 -0.39 18.10
C ALA A 355 12.16 -0.97 16.69
N ALA A 356 13.31 -0.67 16.09
CA ALA A 356 13.69 -1.21 14.77
C ALA A 356 13.98 -2.73 14.82
N ALA A 357 14.67 -3.22 15.87
CA ALA A 357 14.92 -4.65 16.03
C ALA A 357 13.61 -5.41 16.28
N ALA A 358 12.73 -4.88 17.12
CA ALA A 358 11.41 -5.43 17.36
C ALA A 358 10.54 -5.41 16.07
N ALA A 359 10.64 -4.37 15.25
CA ALA A 359 9.96 -4.29 13.96
C ALA A 359 10.45 -5.34 12.96
N PHE A 360 11.77 -5.60 12.92
CA PHE A 360 12.35 -6.70 12.14
C PHE A 360 11.76 -8.06 12.54
N ILE A 361 11.74 -8.36 13.84
CA ILE A 361 11.21 -9.63 14.36
C ILE A 361 9.71 -9.74 14.06
N GLY A 362 8.93 -8.66 14.30
CA GLY A 362 7.51 -8.63 13.99
C GLY A 362 7.24 -8.87 12.51
N ALA A 363 7.98 -8.21 11.62
CA ALA A 363 7.86 -8.40 10.18
C ALA A 363 8.28 -9.82 9.74
N ALA A 364 9.33 -10.38 10.33
CA ALA A 364 9.77 -11.76 10.08
C ALA A 364 8.66 -12.76 10.50
N ALA A 365 8.07 -12.57 11.68
CA ALA A 365 6.96 -13.39 12.16
C ALA A 365 5.75 -13.30 11.22
N ALA A 366 5.36 -12.08 10.77
CA ALA A 366 4.30 -11.88 9.79
C ALA A 366 4.58 -12.61 8.47
N GLY A 367 5.82 -12.53 7.98
CA GLY A 367 6.26 -13.21 6.77
C GLY A 367 6.21 -14.74 6.86
N LEU A 368 6.58 -15.32 8.01
CA LEU A 368 6.51 -16.77 8.27
C LEU A 368 5.06 -17.24 8.35
N LEU A 369 4.21 -16.53 9.12
CA LEU A 369 2.78 -16.85 9.24
C LEU A 369 2.07 -16.77 7.89
N ALA A 370 2.33 -15.73 7.10
CA ALA A 370 1.76 -15.58 5.76
C ALA A 370 2.20 -16.69 4.81
N SER A 371 3.44 -17.19 4.95
CA SER A 371 3.92 -18.31 4.11
C SER A 371 3.19 -19.60 4.42
N PHE A 372 2.90 -19.83 5.69
CA PHE A 372 2.13 -20.98 6.13
C PHE A 372 0.69 -20.94 5.61
N ILE A 373 0.03 -19.77 5.74
CA ILE A 373 -1.37 -19.57 5.36
C ILE A 373 -1.56 -19.59 3.83
N LYS A 374 -0.61 -19.07 3.05
CA LYS A 374 -0.67 -19.06 1.57
C LYS A 374 -0.94 -20.46 1.01
N ASN A 375 -0.34 -21.49 1.58
CA ASN A 375 -0.48 -22.87 1.11
C ASN A 375 -1.92 -23.41 1.24
N TYR A 376 -2.74 -22.79 2.11
CA TYR A 376 -4.13 -23.19 2.32
C TYR A 376 -5.12 -22.43 1.44
N ASN A 377 -4.91 -21.13 1.24
CA ASN A 377 -5.94 -20.23 0.69
C ASN A 377 -5.61 -19.67 -0.71
N GLY A 378 -4.40 -19.93 -1.24
CA GLY A 378 -3.99 -19.47 -2.57
C GLY A 378 -3.85 -17.96 -2.73
N TYR A 379 -3.99 -17.16 -1.66
CA TYR A 379 -3.86 -15.70 -1.76
C TYR A 379 -2.42 -15.27 -2.05
N PRO A 380 -2.22 -14.19 -2.84
CA PRO A 380 -0.88 -13.64 -3.05
C PRO A 380 -0.20 -13.31 -1.72
N ARG A 381 1.02 -13.80 -1.55
CA ARG A 381 1.77 -13.57 -0.30
C ARG A 381 1.85 -12.09 0.08
N ILE A 382 2.08 -11.22 -0.92
CA ILE A 382 2.19 -9.77 -0.71
C ILE A 382 0.88 -9.16 -0.17
N SER A 383 -0.27 -9.69 -0.58
CA SER A 383 -1.59 -9.26 -0.13
C SER A 383 -1.89 -9.63 1.33
N LEU A 384 -1.13 -10.58 1.89
CA LEU A 384 -1.20 -10.94 3.31
C LEU A 384 -0.10 -10.25 4.12
N THR A 385 1.15 -10.24 3.62
CA THR A 385 2.30 -9.76 4.39
C THR A 385 2.35 -8.24 4.51
N VAL A 386 2.15 -7.51 3.40
CA VAL A 386 2.31 -6.05 3.44
C VAL A 386 1.22 -5.39 4.29
N PRO A 387 -0.09 -5.70 4.13
CA PRO A 387 -1.10 -5.13 5.02
C PRO A 387 -0.87 -5.48 6.50
N SER A 388 -0.37 -6.70 6.81
CA SER A 388 -0.15 -7.13 8.19
C SER A 388 0.93 -6.33 8.94
N ILE A 389 1.90 -5.74 8.23
CA ILE A 389 2.96 -4.94 8.83
C ILE A 389 2.86 -3.43 8.58
N VAL A 390 1.90 -2.98 7.76
CA VAL A 390 1.67 -1.54 7.52
C VAL A 390 1.44 -0.77 8.81
N ILE A 391 0.76 -1.39 9.78
CA ILE A 391 0.55 -0.81 11.11
C ILE A 391 1.84 -0.57 11.90
N MET A 392 2.95 -1.16 11.49
CA MET A 392 4.27 -0.98 12.12
C MET A 392 5.06 0.19 11.50
N VAL A 393 4.58 0.76 10.38
CA VAL A 393 5.25 1.88 9.70
C VAL A 393 5.25 3.12 10.61
N PRO A 394 6.39 3.79 10.77
CA PRO A 394 6.61 4.79 11.82
C PRO A 394 6.05 6.17 11.44
N GLY A 395 4.75 6.27 11.13
CA GLY A 395 4.10 7.53 10.73
C GLY A 395 4.19 8.63 11.79
N LEU A 396 4.00 8.30 13.06
CA LEU A 396 4.15 9.23 14.18
C LEU A 396 5.60 9.76 14.29
N TYR A 397 6.59 8.88 14.12
CA TYR A 397 8.00 9.27 14.18
C TYR A 397 8.37 10.24 13.04
N LEU A 398 7.89 9.96 11.83
CA LEU A 398 8.09 10.84 10.68
C LEU A 398 7.44 12.21 10.90
N TYR A 399 6.23 12.25 11.45
CA TYR A 399 5.57 13.49 11.77
C TYR A 399 6.35 14.29 12.83
N ARG A 400 6.71 13.65 13.97
CA ARG A 400 7.49 14.30 15.04
C ARG A 400 8.84 14.82 14.54
N ALA A 401 9.51 14.08 13.65
CA ALA A 401 10.75 14.55 13.04
C ALA A 401 10.54 15.87 12.27
N ILE A 402 9.54 15.95 11.41
CA ILE A 402 9.27 17.15 10.60
C ILE A 402 8.76 18.30 11.47
N TYR A 403 7.90 18.03 12.46
CA TYR A 403 7.46 19.04 13.42
C TYR A 403 8.65 19.67 14.16
N ASN A 404 9.55 18.84 14.69
CA ASN A 404 10.73 19.33 15.43
C ASN A 404 11.73 20.05 14.52
N PHE A 405 11.87 19.66 13.24
CA PHE A 405 12.60 20.47 12.25
C PHE A 405 11.95 21.84 12.07
N GLY A 406 10.63 21.92 12.01
CA GLY A 406 9.88 23.16 11.82
C GLY A 406 10.02 24.15 12.98
N ILE A 407 10.16 23.67 14.21
CA ILE A 407 10.40 24.50 15.41
C ILE A 407 11.89 24.62 15.79
N MET A 408 12.80 24.19 14.92
CA MET A 408 14.28 24.24 15.07
C MET A 408 14.82 23.42 16.25
N SER A 409 14.09 22.44 16.77
CA SER A 409 14.58 21.48 17.76
C SER A 409 15.35 20.34 17.09
N LEU A 410 16.57 20.62 16.62
CA LEU A 410 17.33 19.73 15.73
C LEU A 410 17.68 18.37 16.38
N THR A 411 18.00 18.34 17.67
CA THR A 411 18.35 17.10 18.38
C THR A 411 17.19 16.12 18.40
N GLU A 412 15.98 16.61 18.75
CA GLU A 412 14.76 15.80 18.75
C GLU A 412 14.39 15.38 17.32
N ALA A 413 14.47 16.32 16.37
CA ALA A 413 14.17 16.05 14.98
C ALA A 413 15.03 14.90 14.42
N VAL A 414 16.35 14.95 14.63
CA VAL A 414 17.29 13.92 14.15
C VAL A 414 17.04 12.58 14.86
N SER A 415 16.75 12.58 16.16
CA SER A 415 16.42 11.37 16.91
C SER A 415 15.19 10.64 16.34
N TRP A 416 14.08 11.38 16.15
CA TRP A 416 12.85 10.82 15.57
C TRP A 416 13.05 10.36 14.12
N PHE A 417 13.81 11.14 13.32
CA PHE A 417 14.09 10.82 11.93
C PHE A 417 14.91 9.53 11.79
N THR A 418 15.99 9.42 12.58
CA THR A 418 16.85 8.22 12.57
C THR A 418 16.06 6.98 12.99
N SER A 419 15.25 7.10 14.05
CA SER A 419 14.39 6.01 14.50
C SER A 419 13.39 5.58 13.41
N ALA A 420 12.79 6.53 12.71
CA ALA A 420 11.87 6.25 11.62
C ALA A 420 12.56 5.50 10.48
N ILE A 421 13.72 5.97 10.03
CA ILE A 421 14.51 5.30 8.96
C ILE A 421 14.86 3.87 9.34
N MET A 422 15.36 3.66 10.57
CA MET A 422 15.74 2.33 11.04
C MET A 422 14.55 1.36 11.01
N ILE A 423 13.35 1.82 11.39
CA ILE A 423 12.13 0.99 11.34
C ILE A 423 11.72 0.72 9.88
N ILE A 424 11.75 1.74 8.99
CA ILE A 424 11.39 1.61 7.57
C ILE A 424 12.29 0.59 6.87
N VAL A 425 13.57 0.54 7.22
CA VAL A 425 14.52 -0.45 6.67
C VAL A 425 14.31 -1.83 7.30
N ALA A 426 14.04 -1.91 8.59
CA ALA A 426 13.87 -3.17 9.31
C ALA A 426 12.65 -3.98 8.84
N LEU A 427 11.54 -3.33 8.49
CA LEU A 427 10.30 -3.99 8.07
C LEU A 427 10.47 -4.84 6.80
N PRO A 428 10.92 -4.32 5.65
CA PRO A 428 11.15 -5.15 4.47
C PRO A 428 12.23 -6.20 4.69
N LEU A 429 13.30 -5.90 5.46
CA LEU A 429 14.33 -6.89 5.78
C LEU A 429 13.77 -8.07 6.56
N GLY A 430 12.87 -7.84 7.52
CA GLY A 430 12.18 -8.93 8.24
C GLY A 430 11.35 -9.81 7.31
N LEU A 431 10.59 -9.22 6.36
CA LEU A 431 9.84 -9.98 5.37
C LEU A 431 10.75 -10.76 4.42
N ILE A 432 11.86 -10.16 3.98
CA ILE A 432 12.86 -10.81 3.11
C ILE A 432 13.48 -11.99 3.83
N PHE A 433 13.87 -11.82 5.09
CA PHE A 433 14.41 -12.90 5.93
C PHE A 433 13.43 -14.08 6.01
N ALA A 434 12.16 -13.82 6.33
CA ALA A 434 11.14 -14.85 6.36
C ALA A 434 10.98 -15.55 4.99
N ARG A 435 11.09 -14.79 3.90
CA ARG A 435 10.95 -15.32 2.56
C ARG A 435 12.16 -16.15 2.13
N ILE A 436 13.37 -15.75 2.48
CA ILE A 436 14.58 -16.55 2.25
C ILE A 436 14.49 -17.93 2.91
N ILE A 437 13.87 -18.02 4.09
CA ILE A 437 13.68 -19.28 4.80
C ILE A 437 12.62 -20.16 4.08
N THR A 438 11.51 -19.56 3.64
CA THR A 438 10.32 -20.28 3.20
C THR A 438 10.20 -20.47 1.68
N ASP A 439 10.96 -19.72 0.88
CA ASP A 439 10.86 -19.72 -0.59
C ASP A 439 12.26 -19.96 -1.19
N ARG A 440 12.47 -21.18 -1.71
CA ARG A 440 13.75 -21.59 -2.29
C ARG A 440 14.13 -20.75 -3.50
N THR A 441 13.17 -20.37 -4.33
CA THR A 441 13.43 -19.59 -5.56
C THR A 441 13.82 -18.15 -5.24
N PHE A 442 13.30 -17.60 -4.15
CA PHE A 442 13.61 -16.24 -3.72
C PHE A 442 15.03 -16.06 -3.16
N ARG A 443 15.70 -17.14 -2.76
CA ARG A 443 17.07 -17.11 -2.22
C ARG A 443 18.11 -16.64 -3.25
N TYR A 444 17.83 -16.86 -4.52
CA TYR A 444 18.75 -16.53 -5.59
C TYR A 444 18.40 -15.19 -6.21
N CYS A 445 19.41 -14.34 -6.45
CA CYS A 445 19.29 -13.17 -7.30
C CYS A 445 19.46 -13.62 -8.75
N THR A 446 18.51 -13.30 -9.58
CA THR A 446 18.60 -13.53 -11.04
C THR A 446 18.14 -12.26 -11.72
#